data_4a78d8ff474cbcb5b9e04a6ac7aa51e5
#
_entry.id   4a78d8ff474cbcb5b9e04a6ac7aa51e5
#
_cell.length_a   1.000
_cell.length_b   1.000
_cell.length_c   1.000
_cell.angle_alpha   90.00
_cell.angle_beta   90.00
_cell.angle_gamma   90.00
#
_symmetry.space_group_name_H-M   'P 1'
#
loop_
_entity.id
_entity.type
_entity.pdbx_description
1 polymer ?
#
loop_
_entity_poly.entity_id
_entity_poly.type
_entity_poly.pdbx_seq_one_letter_code
_entity_poly.pdbx_strand_id
1 'polypeptide(L)'
;MKAVRPALLAVLLLASVPAAAVRPLTPPAPEIPEGRAWVNARPLTMKLLRGRKVALVAFLNMANINSLRTLSVVKEWWERYALEGLMVIGVQSPEYDFQKDPLLLQRGVKRLGVTFPVVIDADRSLWKGYAVEGWPALYLVDHQGRIVYDRIGEGRYEEFEGEIRAAAEAAGYRPDRARPAVEDTPMVECGTASEAIFAGSARGSPVQVEDLMRRRNTVFINVREREAAYQGEWKVEPEALLMAKNNKGRSYQASFVYRGARVLALLGPGARTQRFHILQDERWIRPEHAGRDIRFDEEGESFVEVDEPRMYDLIRNPTDDLHEIFIVPSRAGGEIYELDFSDRCLAGAL
;
A
#
# COMPACT_ATOMS: atom_id res chain seq x y z
N MET A 1 48.14 29.66 76.26
CA MET A 1 47.36 28.47 75.99
C MET A 1 46.07 28.91 75.27
N LYS A 2 45.97 28.72 73.90
CA LYS A 2 44.81 29.09 73.09
C LYS A 2 44.04 27.79 72.78
N ALA A 3 42.81 27.70 73.19
CA ALA A 3 41.94 26.57 72.95
C ALA A 3 41.44 26.56 71.49
N VAL A 4 41.67 25.46 70.79
CA VAL A 4 41.16 25.20 69.44
C VAL A 4 39.75 24.51 69.58
N ARG A 5 38.73 25.14 69.02
CA ARG A 5 37.37 24.57 68.94
C ARG A 5 37.29 23.72 67.67
N PRO A 6 36.71 22.49 67.71
CA PRO A 6 36.47 21.70 66.50
C PRO A 6 35.25 22.21 65.77
N ALA A 7 35.35 22.42 64.44
CA ALA A 7 34.26 22.72 63.57
C ALA A 7 33.55 21.38 63.20
N LEU A 8 32.25 21.27 63.50
CA LEU A 8 31.41 20.17 63.01
C LEU A 8 31.05 20.39 61.56
N LEU A 9 31.54 19.51 60.69
CA LEU A 9 31.17 19.47 59.29
C LEU A 9 29.86 18.68 59.15
N ALA A 10 28.76 19.38 58.87
CA ALA A 10 27.47 18.74 58.56
C ALA A 10 27.46 18.26 57.10
N VAL A 11 27.51 16.96 56.88
CA VAL A 11 27.35 16.32 55.54
C VAL A 11 25.88 16.28 55.24
N LEU A 12 25.41 17.14 54.32
CA LEU A 12 24.08 17.05 53.72
C LEU A 12 24.03 15.85 52.74
N LEU A 13 23.37 14.76 53.14
CA LEU A 13 23.00 13.70 52.25
C LEU A 13 21.80 14.15 51.35
N LEU A 14 22.13 14.57 50.12
CA LEU A 14 21.13 14.77 49.06
C LEU A 14 20.59 13.42 48.66
N ALA A 15 19.40 13.06 49.14
CA ALA A 15 18.65 11.94 48.62
C ALA A 15 18.24 12.21 47.19
N SER A 16 18.83 11.49 46.24
CA SER A 16 18.41 11.51 44.84
C SER A 16 17.01 10.86 44.73
N VAL A 17 15.99 11.70 44.52
CA VAL A 17 14.65 11.23 44.16
C VAL A 17 14.78 10.64 42.73
N PRO A 18 14.42 9.36 42.52
CA PRO A 18 14.43 8.81 41.18
C PRO A 18 13.44 9.61 40.33
N ALA A 19 13.91 10.20 39.23
CA ALA A 19 13.05 10.82 38.26
C ALA A 19 12.06 9.75 37.75
N ALA A 20 10.79 9.91 38.11
CA ALA A 20 9.74 9.08 37.56
C ALA A 20 9.81 9.22 36.03
N ALA A 21 10.10 8.13 35.33
CA ALA A 21 10.10 8.08 33.89
C ALA A 21 8.72 8.55 33.41
N VAL A 22 8.67 9.70 32.77
CA VAL A 22 7.45 10.22 32.16
C VAL A 22 7.07 9.21 31.08
N ARG A 23 6.07 8.37 31.36
CA ARG A 23 5.51 7.48 30.34
C ARG A 23 4.97 8.36 29.21
N PRO A 24 5.35 8.11 27.96
CA PRO A 24 4.78 8.84 26.84
C PRO A 24 3.25 8.73 26.92
N LEU A 25 2.56 9.85 26.72
CA LEU A 25 1.10 9.90 26.69
C LEU A 25 0.62 9.03 25.52
N THR A 26 0.07 7.88 25.84
CA THR A 26 -0.58 7.01 24.83
C THR A 26 -1.99 7.57 24.58
N PRO A 27 -2.27 8.16 23.39
CA PRO A 27 -3.56 8.76 23.12
C PRO A 27 -4.66 7.69 23.02
N PRO A 28 -5.92 8.03 23.37
CA PRO A 28 -7.04 7.14 23.12
C PRO A 28 -7.21 6.96 21.60
N ALA A 29 -7.50 5.73 21.18
CA ALA A 29 -7.82 5.44 19.79
C ALA A 29 -9.11 6.14 19.37
N PRO A 30 -9.15 6.81 18.23
CA PRO A 30 -10.37 7.38 17.66
C PRO A 30 -11.46 6.32 17.50
N GLU A 31 -12.71 6.70 17.79
CA GLU A 31 -13.86 5.81 17.63
C GLU A 31 -14.22 5.64 16.16
N ILE A 32 -14.73 4.46 15.79
CA ILE A 32 -15.21 4.20 14.44
C ILE A 32 -16.63 4.73 14.31
N PRO A 33 -16.91 5.73 13.44
CA PRO A 33 -18.24 6.30 13.30
C PRO A 33 -19.27 5.28 12.82
N GLU A 34 -20.49 5.40 13.32
CA GLU A 34 -21.63 4.58 12.90
C GLU A 34 -22.02 4.82 11.42
N GLY A 35 -22.78 3.90 10.85
CA GLY A 35 -23.32 4.03 9.48
C GLY A 35 -22.35 3.71 8.35
N ARG A 36 -21.12 3.26 8.66
CA ARG A 36 -20.13 2.86 7.65
C ARG A 36 -20.44 1.49 7.07
N ALA A 37 -20.05 1.31 5.80
CA ALA A 37 -20.10 0.01 5.16
C ALA A 37 -18.94 -0.89 5.65
N TRP A 38 -19.25 -2.13 5.94
CA TRP A 38 -18.32 -3.15 6.41
C TRP A 38 -18.34 -4.39 5.51
N VAL A 39 -17.18 -5.02 5.39
CA VAL A 39 -17.02 -6.35 4.78
C VAL A 39 -16.48 -7.31 5.85
N ASN A 40 -16.90 -8.56 5.81
CA ASN A 40 -16.55 -9.65 6.73
C ASN A 40 -17.01 -9.47 8.19
N ALA A 41 -17.74 -8.43 8.54
CA ALA A 41 -18.25 -8.22 9.89
C ALA A 41 -19.52 -7.37 9.91
N ARG A 42 -20.26 -7.46 11.03
CA ARG A 42 -21.19 -6.41 11.44
C ARG A 42 -20.38 -5.19 11.92
N PRO A 43 -21.00 -4.00 11.94
CA PRO A 43 -20.32 -2.80 12.45
C PRO A 43 -19.66 -3.01 13.81
N LEU A 44 -18.38 -2.67 13.90
CA LEU A 44 -17.59 -2.70 15.13
C LEU A 44 -17.35 -1.28 15.62
N THR A 45 -17.16 -1.14 16.93
CA THR A 45 -16.73 0.10 17.58
C THR A 45 -15.52 -0.15 18.47
N MET A 46 -14.66 0.82 18.65
CA MET A 46 -13.53 0.68 19.60
C MET A 46 -14.02 0.43 21.02
N LYS A 47 -15.17 1.00 21.37
CA LYS A 47 -15.83 0.75 22.65
C LYS A 47 -16.18 -0.72 22.90
N LEU A 48 -16.61 -1.47 21.88
CA LEU A 48 -16.90 -2.91 22.00
C LEU A 48 -15.67 -3.76 22.29
N LEU A 49 -14.50 -3.30 21.85
CA LEU A 49 -13.23 -4.02 22.01
C LEU A 49 -12.57 -3.75 23.36
N ARG A 50 -12.85 -2.61 23.99
CA ARG A 50 -12.28 -2.23 25.29
C ARG A 50 -12.55 -3.29 26.36
N GLY A 51 -11.51 -3.61 27.14
CA GLY A 51 -11.53 -4.62 28.19
C GLY A 51 -11.56 -6.06 27.67
N ARG A 52 -11.53 -6.29 26.34
CA ARG A 52 -11.71 -7.61 25.76
C ARG A 52 -10.62 -8.00 24.75
N LYS A 53 -10.22 -7.09 23.90
CA LYS A 53 -9.32 -7.36 22.77
C LYS A 53 -8.26 -6.28 22.63
N VAL A 54 -7.12 -6.66 22.11
CA VAL A 54 -6.15 -5.76 21.47
C VAL A 54 -6.60 -5.55 20.03
N ALA A 55 -6.55 -4.33 19.54
CA ALA A 55 -6.95 -4.04 18.16
C ALA A 55 -5.76 -3.59 17.30
N LEU A 56 -5.62 -4.17 16.11
CA LEU A 56 -4.76 -3.66 15.04
C LEU A 56 -5.66 -2.92 14.05
N VAL A 57 -5.56 -1.60 14.01
CA VAL A 57 -6.23 -0.76 13.00
C VAL A 57 -5.25 -0.55 11.87
N ALA A 58 -5.54 -1.17 10.71
CA ALA A 58 -4.65 -1.22 9.56
C ALA A 58 -5.24 -0.41 8.40
N PHE A 59 -4.69 0.78 8.14
CA PHE A 59 -5.01 1.59 6.97
C PHE A 59 -4.27 1.01 5.77
N LEU A 60 -5.02 0.33 4.90
CA LEU A 60 -4.52 -0.36 3.73
C LEU A 60 -5.28 0.12 2.49
N ASN A 61 -4.57 0.34 1.41
CA ASN A 61 -5.16 0.69 0.12
C ASN A 61 -4.94 -0.48 -0.86
N MET A 62 -6.04 -1.08 -1.35
CA MET A 62 -5.97 -2.21 -2.27
C MET A 62 -5.49 -1.84 -3.69
N ALA A 63 -5.25 -0.57 -3.95
CA ALA A 63 -4.65 -0.04 -5.16
C ALA A 63 -3.23 0.50 -4.95
N ASN A 64 -2.57 0.14 -3.85
CA ASN A 64 -1.21 0.57 -3.53
C ASN A 64 -0.31 -0.63 -3.26
N ILE A 65 0.81 -0.72 -3.95
CA ILE A 65 1.72 -1.88 -3.89
C ILE A 65 2.25 -2.16 -2.47
N ASN A 66 2.60 -1.10 -1.72
CA ASN A 66 3.13 -1.23 -0.37
C ASN A 66 2.06 -1.78 0.59
N SER A 67 0.80 -1.33 0.41
CA SER A 67 -0.34 -1.87 1.16
C SER A 67 -0.61 -3.33 0.80
N LEU A 68 -0.48 -3.74 -0.46
CA LEU A 68 -0.68 -5.13 -0.88
C LEU A 68 0.37 -6.06 -0.26
N ARG A 69 1.64 -5.62 -0.14
CA ARG A 69 2.69 -6.37 0.55
C ARG A 69 2.41 -6.48 2.04
N THR A 70 2.11 -5.36 2.70
CA THR A 70 1.77 -5.34 4.12
C THR A 70 0.50 -6.14 4.43
N LEU A 71 -0.46 -6.21 3.50
CA LEU A 71 -1.67 -7.00 3.66
C LEU A 71 -1.37 -8.49 3.88
N SER A 72 -0.34 -9.05 3.24
CA SER A 72 0.05 -10.45 3.45
C SER A 72 0.47 -10.67 4.91
N VAL A 73 1.26 -9.76 5.47
CA VAL A 73 1.70 -9.80 6.87
C VAL A 73 0.52 -9.67 7.84
N VAL A 74 -0.37 -8.72 7.59
CA VAL A 74 -1.56 -8.51 8.43
C VAL A 74 -2.48 -9.73 8.43
N LYS A 75 -2.58 -10.45 7.30
CA LYS A 75 -3.32 -11.72 7.21
C LYS A 75 -2.71 -12.81 8.09
N GLU A 76 -1.37 -12.97 8.04
CA GLU A 76 -0.65 -13.91 8.89
C GLU A 76 -0.85 -13.61 10.40
N TRP A 77 -0.78 -12.34 10.79
CA TRP A 77 -1.06 -11.95 12.17
C TRP A 77 -2.52 -12.22 12.57
N TRP A 78 -3.48 -11.98 11.67
CA TRP A 78 -4.88 -12.29 11.91
C TRP A 78 -5.09 -13.79 12.10
N GLU A 79 -4.57 -14.61 11.22
CA GLU A 79 -4.70 -16.08 11.28
C GLU A 79 -4.08 -16.62 12.58
N ARG A 80 -2.97 -16.06 13.00
CA ARG A 80 -2.25 -16.54 14.18
C ARG A 80 -2.85 -16.04 15.50
N TYR A 81 -3.18 -14.76 15.58
CA TYR A 81 -3.48 -14.12 16.87
C TYR A 81 -4.96 -13.80 17.10
N ALA A 82 -5.87 -14.04 16.18
CA ALA A 82 -7.30 -13.73 16.37
C ALA A 82 -7.92 -14.44 17.58
N LEU A 83 -7.55 -15.70 17.82
CA LEU A 83 -7.98 -16.47 18.99
C LEU A 83 -7.19 -16.08 20.26
N GLU A 84 -6.04 -15.47 20.10
CA GLU A 84 -5.14 -15.04 21.17
C GLU A 84 -5.30 -13.56 21.52
N GLY A 85 -6.47 -13.00 21.26
CA GLY A 85 -6.85 -11.68 21.73
C GLY A 85 -6.71 -10.54 20.74
N LEU A 86 -6.15 -10.77 19.53
CA LEU A 86 -6.04 -9.75 18.50
C LEU A 86 -7.36 -9.61 17.72
N MET A 87 -7.79 -8.37 17.47
CA MET A 87 -8.80 -8.01 16.50
C MET A 87 -8.15 -7.13 15.42
N VAL A 88 -8.14 -7.59 14.20
CA VAL A 88 -7.71 -6.78 13.06
C VAL A 88 -8.89 -6.05 12.45
N ILE A 89 -8.73 -4.76 12.19
CA ILE A 89 -9.70 -3.91 11.49
C ILE A 89 -8.96 -3.25 10.33
N GLY A 90 -9.23 -3.71 9.11
CA GLY A 90 -8.78 -3.03 7.90
C GLY A 90 -9.59 -1.75 7.67
N VAL A 91 -8.93 -0.67 7.36
CA VAL A 91 -9.55 0.61 7.01
C VAL A 91 -9.17 0.96 5.58
N GLN A 92 -10.16 0.94 4.68
CA GLN A 92 -9.99 1.38 3.31
C GLN A 92 -10.35 2.86 3.21
N SER A 93 -9.34 3.73 3.31
CA SER A 93 -9.50 5.16 3.01
C SER A 93 -9.22 5.39 1.52
N PRO A 94 -10.14 6.02 0.77
CA PRO A 94 -10.00 6.12 -0.68
C PRO A 94 -8.89 7.10 -1.08
N GLU A 95 -8.08 6.70 -2.03
CA GLU A 95 -7.14 7.52 -2.76
C GLU A 95 -7.77 8.03 -4.07
N TYR A 96 -8.60 7.17 -4.66
CA TYR A 96 -9.35 7.41 -5.89
C TYR A 96 -10.85 7.32 -5.63
N ASP A 97 -11.65 8.03 -6.44
CA ASP A 97 -13.10 8.10 -6.25
C ASP A 97 -13.79 6.74 -6.36
N PHE A 98 -13.34 5.85 -7.26
CA PHE A 98 -13.90 4.51 -7.39
C PHE A 98 -13.78 3.66 -6.11
N GLN A 99 -12.80 3.93 -5.26
CA GLN A 99 -12.58 3.19 -4.01
C GLN A 99 -13.62 3.48 -2.93
N LYS A 100 -14.53 4.43 -3.15
CA LYS A 100 -15.69 4.70 -2.30
C LYS A 100 -16.82 3.70 -2.51
N ASP A 101 -16.77 2.88 -3.58
CA ASP A 101 -17.80 1.89 -3.88
C ASP A 101 -17.65 0.64 -2.98
N PRO A 102 -18.66 0.34 -2.13
CA PRO A 102 -18.64 -0.85 -1.26
C PRO A 102 -18.57 -2.17 -2.01
N LEU A 103 -19.14 -2.24 -3.22
CA LEU A 103 -19.13 -3.47 -4.03
C LEU A 103 -17.74 -3.76 -4.58
N LEU A 104 -17.01 -2.72 -4.99
CA LEU A 104 -15.59 -2.85 -5.39
C LEU A 104 -14.73 -3.31 -4.21
N LEU A 105 -14.94 -2.72 -3.02
CA LEU A 105 -14.25 -3.19 -1.82
C LEU A 105 -14.55 -4.67 -1.54
N GLN A 106 -15.81 -5.08 -1.57
CA GLN A 106 -16.21 -6.47 -1.31
C GLN A 106 -15.54 -7.45 -2.28
N ARG A 107 -15.48 -7.11 -3.57
CA ARG A 107 -14.78 -7.92 -4.58
C ARG A 107 -13.28 -7.97 -4.34
N GLY A 108 -12.65 -6.83 -4.02
CA GLY A 108 -11.24 -6.73 -3.68
C GLY A 108 -10.86 -7.56 -2.45
N VAL A 109 -11.62 -7.44 -1.37
CA VAL A 109 -11.49 -8.23 -0.13
C VAL A 109 -11.54 -9.73 -0.43
N LYS A 110 -12.52 -10.17 -1.23
CA LYS A 110 -12.68 -11.58 -1.63
C LYS A 110 -11.50 -12.05 -2.50
N ARG A 111 -11.12 -11.27 -3.52
CA ARG A 111 -10.01 -11.60 -4.43
C ARG A 111 -8.68 -11.73 -3.69
N LEU A 112 -8.42 -10.85 -2.72
CA LEU A 112 -7.20 -10.84 -1.92
C LEU A 112 -7.22 -11.83 -0.74
N GLY A 113 -8.32 -12.58 -0.57
CA GLY A 113 -8.48 -13.57 0.50
C GLY A 113 -8.43 -12.95 1.91
N VAL A 114 -8.94 -11.73 2.06
CA VAL A 114 -9.04 -11.06 3.37
C VAL A 114 -10.21 -11.61 4.13
N THR A 115 -9.98 -12.07 5.38
CA THR A 115 -11.02 -12.67 6.24
C THR A 115 -11.33 -11.82 7.49
N PHE A 116 -10.46 -10.89 7.85
CA PHE A 116 -10.70 -9.95 8.95
C PHE A 116 -11.70 -8.86 8.55
N PRO A 117 -12.32 -8.17 9.54
CA PRO A 117 -13.20 -7.03 9.32
C PRO A 117 -12.56 -5.89 8.53
N VAL A 118 -13.24 -5.36 7.52
CA VAL A 118 -12.80 -4.19 6.74
C VAL A 118 -13.92 -3.15 6.70
N VAL A 119 -13.58 -1.89 6.98
CA VAL A 119 -14.48 -0.74 6.93
C VAL A 119 -14.07 0.22 5.83
N ILE A 120 -15.06 0.83 5.14
CA ILE A 120 -14.81 1.94 4.20
C ILE A 120 -14.79 3.27 4.96
N ASP A 121 -13.71 3.99 4.82
CA ASP A 121 -13.54 5.36 5.32
C ASP A 121 -13.74 6.40 4.20
N ALA A 122 -14.91 6.38 3.55
CA ALA A 122 -15.20 7.13 2.33
C ALA A 122 -15.01 8.65 2.47
N ASP A 123 -15.25 9.22 3.65
CA ASP A 123 -15.07 10.64 3.98
C ASP A 123 -13.68 10.95 4.58
N ARG A 124 -12.83 9.93 4.71
CA ARG A 124 -11.49 10.01 5.33
C ARG A 124 -11.52 10.54 6.78
N SER A 125 -12.61 10.35 7.52
CA SER A 125 -12.68 10.82 8.91
C SER A 125 -11.86 9.95 9.85
N LEU A 126 -11.77 8.63 9.61
CA LEU A 126 -10.84 7.75 10.33
C LEU A 126 -9.39 8.10 10.00
N TRP A 127 -9.08 8.30 8.73
CA TRP A 127 -7.77 8.77 8.27
C TRP A 127 -7.30 10.01 9.04
N LYS A 128 -8.17 11.02 9.10
CA LYS A 128 -7.89 12.27 9.83
C LYS A 128 -7.80 12.06 11.33
N GLY A 129 -8.70 11.24 11.90
CA GLY A 129 -8.74 10.95 13.33
C GLY A 129 -7.49 10.27 13.84
N TYR A 130 -6.91 9.34 13.05
CA TYR A 130 -5.64 8.68 13.34
C TYR A 130 -4.41 9.46 12.87
N ALA A 131 -4.58 10.65 12.29
CA ALA A 131 -3.51 11.46 11.72
C ALA A 131 -2.63 10.68 10.72
N VAL A 132 -3.25 9.86 9.86
CA VAL A 132 -2.55 9.03 8.88
C VAL A 132 -1.95 9.93 7.80
N GLU A 133 -0.67 9.72 7.46
CA GLU A 133 0.06 10.49 6.46
C GLU A 133 0.35 9.73 5.17
N GLY A 134 0.23 8.39 5.19
CA GLY A 134 0.51 7.54 4.03
C GLY A 134 0.08 6.09 4.22
N TRP A 135 0.14 5.31 3.16
CA TRP A 135 -0.13 3.86 3.15
C TRP A 135 1.16 3.04 3.02
N PRO A 136 1.19 1.86 3.67
CA PRO A 136 0.29 1.40 4.74
C PRO A 136 0.51 2.19 6.03
N ALA A 137 -0.50 2.20 6.92
CA ALA A 137 -0.32 2.67 8.29
C ALA A 137 -1.00 1.72 9.27
N LEU A 138 -0.28 1.31 10.30
CA LEU A 138 -0.69 0.33 11.29
C LEU A 138 -0.70 0.98 12.68
N TYR A 139 -1.81 0.83 13.41
CA TYR A 139 -1.95 1.32 14.78
C TYR A 139 -2.36 0.19 15.71
N LEU A 140 -1.53 -0.08 16.71
CA LEU A 140 -1.83 -1.07 17.73
C LEU A 140 -2.53 -0.38 18.92
N VAL A 141 -3.71 -0.85 19.23
CA VAL A 141 -4.54 -0.33 20.32
C VAL A 141 -4.65 -1.39 21.42
N ASP A 142 -4.28 -1.05 22.63
CA ASP A 142 -4.35 -1.95 23.77
C ASP A 142 -5.81 -2.25 24.19
N HIS A 143 -5.97 -3.18 25.13
CA HIS A 143 -7.28 -3.53 25.68
C HIS A 143 -7.96 -2.38 26.45
N GLN A 144 -7.22 -1.31 26.81
CA GLN A 144 -7.78 -0.10 27.43
C GLN A 144 -8.28 0.90 26.38
N GLY A 145 -8.04 0.65 25.09
CA GLY A 145 -8.41 1.51 23.98
C GLY A 145 -7.42 2.65 23.72
N ARG A 146 -6.13 2.47 24.04
CA ARG A 146 -5.06 3.44 23.82
C ARG A 146 -4.14 2.98 22.70
N ILE A 147 -3.70 3.89 21.85
CA ILE A 147 -2.68 3.60 20.85
C ILE A 147 -1.35 3.43 21.58
N VAL A 148 -0.77 2.23 21.52
CA VAL A 148 0.47 1.87 22.21
C VAL A 148 1.65 1.73 21.28
N TYR A 149 1.39 1.48 19.99
CA TYR A 149 2.42 1.42 18.95
C TYR A 149 1.83 1.79 17.60
N ASP A 150 2.60 2.40 16.72
CA ASP A 150 2.20 2.71 15.36
C ASP A 150 3.36 2.61 14.38
N ARG A 151 3.02 2.42 13.11
CA ARG A 151 3.98 2.36 12.01
C ARG A 151 3.35 2.89 10.74
N ILE A 152 4.03 3.82 10.08
CA ILE A 152 3.70 4.28 8.73
C ILE A 152 4.77 3.74 7.77
N GLY A 153 4.33 3.18 6.65
CA GLY A 153 5.19 2.48 5.68
C GLY A 153 5.42 1.01 6.01
N GLU A 154 6.18 0.35 5.15
CA GLU A 154 6.52 -1.08 5.24
C GLU A 154 7.68 -1.36 6.20
N GLY A 155 7.87 -2.67 6.52
CA GLY A 155 8.99 -3.20 7.29
C GLY A 155 8.83 -3.10 8.80
N ARG A 156 9.84 -3.60 9.52
CA ARG A 156 9.86 -3.75 10.99
C ARG A 156 8.69 -4.60 11.49
N TYR A 157 8.34 -5.61 10.75
CA TYR A 157 7.19 -6.47 11.05
C TYR A 157 7.45 -7.34 12.29
N GLU A 158 8.68 -7.83 12.49
CA GLU A 158 9.05 -8.59 13.70
C GLU A 158 8.89 -7.75 14.97
N GLU A 159 9.31 -6.47 14.92
CA GLU A 159 9.14 -5.53 16.01
C GLU A 159 7.66 -5.29 16.31
N PHE A 160 6.87 -4.99 15.26
CA PHE A 160 5.43 -4.76 15.40
C PHE A 160 4.72 -6.00 15.98
N GLU A 161 5.10 -7.19 15.53
CA GLU A 161 4.58 -8.45 16.06
C GLU A 161 4.94 -8.66 17.54
N GLY A 162 6.14 -8.25 17.94
CA GLY A 162 6.56 -8.22 19.34
C GLY A 162 5.62 -7.36 20.21
N GLU A 163 5.25 -6.20 19.70
CA GLU A 163 4.28 -5.30 20.39
C GLU A 163 2.86 -5.88 20.43
N ILE A 164 2.41 -6.58 19.35
CA ILE A 164 1.13 -7.30 19.37
C ILE A 164 1.11 -8.33 20.51
N ARG A 165 2.18 -9.14 20.64
CA ARG A 165 2.29 -10.15 21.69
C ARG A 165 2.31 -9.53 23.08
N ALA A 166 3.09 -8.47 23.28
CA ALA A 166 3.16 -7.76 24.56
C ALA A 166 1.81 -7.16 24.98
N ALA A 167 1.09 -6.55 24.04
CA ALA A 167 -0.24 -5.99 24.30
C ALA A 167 -1.28 -7.09 24.61
N ALA A 168 -1.22 -8.23 23.92
CA ALA A 168 -2.09 -9.38 24.17
C ALA A 168 -1.83 -9.99 25.57
N GLU A 169 -0.57 -10.13 25.99
CA GLU A 169 -0.20 -10.59 27.32
C GLU A 169 -0.69 -9.64 28.41
N ALA A 170 -0.54 -8.33 28.20
CA ALA A 170 -1.06 -7.32 29.12
C ALA A 170 -2.60 -7.37 29.24
N ALA A 171 -3.29 -7.87 28.22
CA ALA A 171 -4.73 -8.14 28.23
C ALA A 171 -5.11 -9.50 28.82
N GLY A 172 -4.13 -10.31 29.30
CA GLY A 172 -4.35 -11.61 29.93
C GLY A 172 -4.36 -12.81 28.97
N TYR A 173 -4.03 -12.62 27.71
CA TYR A 173 -3.86 -13.69 26.73
C TYR A 173 -2.46 -14.33 26.82
N ARG A 174 -2.27 -15.45 26.15
CA ARG A 174 -0.98 -16.16 26.11
C ARG A 174 -0.59 -16.45 24.66
N PRO A 175 -0.11 -15.42 23.91
CA PRO A 175 0.25 -15.60 22.50
C PRO A 175 1.44 -16.53 22.36
N ASP A 176 1.42 -17.34 21.29
CA ASP A 176 2.53 -18.21 20.91
C ASP A 176 3.77 -17.37 20.59
N ARG A 177 4.89 -17.74 21.21
CA ARG A 177 6.19 -17.07 21.05
C ARG A 177 7.22 -17.91 20.28
N ALA A 178 6.86 -19.10 19.82
CA ALA A 178 7.83 -20.05 19.27
C ALA A 178 8.56 -19.54 18.03
N ARG A 179 7.89 -18.76 17.18
CA ARG A 179 8.47 -18.10 16.00
C ARG A 179 7.68 -16.83 15.68
N PRO A 180 8.31 -15.77 15.10
CA PRO A 180 7.55 -14.69 14.47
C PRO A 180 6.69 -15.27 13.34
N ALA A 181 5.50 -14.70 13.11
CA ALA A 181 4.66 -15.08 11.97
C ALA A 181 5.31 -14.65 10.65
N VAL A 182 6.03 -13.55 10.69
CA VAL A 182 6.71 -12.96 9.54
C VAL A 182 8.12 -12.57 9.96
N GLU A 183 9.09 -12.97 9.18
CA GLU A 183 10.47 -12.52 9.30
C GLU A 183 10.67 -11.27 8.45
N ASP A 184 11.33 -10.25 8.98
CA ASP A 184 11.69 -9.09 8.19
C ASP A 184 12.67 -9.50 7.10
N THR A 185 12.35 -9.14 5.85
CA THR A 185 13.30 -9.34 4.75
C THR A 185 14.55 -8.50 5.04
N PRO A 186 15.75 -9.10 5.12
CA PRO A 186 16.96 -8.33 5.29
C PRO A 186 17.03 -7.25 4.22
N MET A 187 17.29 -6.01 4.61
CA MET A 187 17.60 -4.91 3.69
C MET A 187 18.96 -5.22 3.02
N VAL A 188 18.95 -6.16 2.10
CA VAL A 188 20.06 -6.37 1.17
C VAL A 188 20.09 -5.15 0.24
N GLU A 189 21.26 -4.76 -0.27
CA GLU A 189 21.36 -3.77 -1.33
C GLU A 189 20.48 -4.19 -2.52
N CYS A 190 19.27 -3.70 -2.50
CA CYS A 190 18.30 -3.90 -3.56
C CYS A 190 18.51 -2.82 -4.60
N GLY A 191 18.20 -3.10 -5.85
CA GLY A 191 18.17 -2.08 -6.89
C GLY A 191 17.19 -0.96 -6.53
N THR A 192 17.25 0.15 -7.24
CA THR A 192 16.30 1.25 -7.09
C THR A 192 15.17 1.09 -8.10
N ALA A 193 13.96 0.81 -7.62
CA ALA A 193 12.77 0.94 -8.45
C ALA A 193 12.38 2.42 -8.62
N SER A 194 11.74 2.75 -9.74
CA SER A 194 11.12 4.06 -9.94
C SER A 194 10.00 4.28 -8.92
N GLU A 195 9.77 5.54 -8.56
CA GLU A 195 8.55 5.91 -7.83
C GLU A 195 7.32 5.72 -8.73
N ALA A 196 6.13 5.67 -8.12
CA ALA A 196 4.88 5.57 -8.84
C ALA A 196 4.72 6.68 -9.89
N ILE A 197 4.20 6.33 -11.07
CA ILE A 197 3.91 7.27 -12.15
C ILE A 197 2.40 7.44 -12.25
N PHE A 198 1.94 8.64 -11.94
CA PHE A 198 0.52 9.00 -12.00
C PHE A 198 0.15 9.49 -13.39
N ALA A 199 -0.91 8.92 -13.97
CA ALA A 199 -1.37 9.25 -15.31
C ALA A 199 -2.45 10.36 -15.35
N GLY A 200 -3.05 10.71 -14.20
CA GLY A 200 -4.01 11.81 -14.09
C GLY A 200 -3.34 13.15 -13.79
N SER A 201 -4.04 14.26 -14.05
CA SER A 201 -3.51 15.63 -13.90
C SER A 201 -3.37 16.13 -12.48
N ALA A 202 -4.03 15.48 -11.49
CA ALA A 202 -3.96 15.91 -10.09
C ALA A 202 -2.59 15.62 -9.44
N ARG A 203 -1.90 14.56 -9.88
CA ARG A 203 -0.61 14.12 -9.33
C ARG A 203 0.46 13.88 -10.38
N GLY A 204 0.08 13.69 -11.63
CA GLY A 204 0.95 13.46 -12.77
C GLY A 204 0.97 14.64 -13.74
N SER A 205 1.82 14.53 -14.74
CA SER A 205 1.92 15.49 -15.85
C SER A 205 2.10 14.71 -17.16
N PRO A 206 1.06 13.96 -17.62
CA PRO A 206 1.16 13.19 -18.85
C PRO A 206 1.32 14.11 -20.06
N VAL A 207 2.22 13.74 -20.98
CA VAL A 207 2.59 14.53 -22.14
C VAL A 207 2.04 13.89 -23.40
N GLN A 208 1.26 14.66 -24.17
CA GLN A 208 0.83 14.22 -25.51
C GLN A 208 1.97 14.34 -26.51
N VAL A 209 2.16 13.29 -27.31
CA VAL A 209 3.14 13.25 -28.39
C VAL A 209 2.47 12.85 -29.71
N GLU A 210 2.98 13.36 -30.83
CA GLU A 210 2.43 13.03 -32.14
C GLU A 210 2.76 11.59 -32.56
N ASP A 211 3.95 11.11 -32.18
CA ASP A 211 4.43 9.79 -32.55
C ASP A 211 5.43 9.30 -31.49
N LEU A 212 5.04 8.31 -30.70
CA LEU A 212 5.90 7.71 -29.66
C LEU A 212 7.12 7.01 -30.27
N MET A 213 7.01 6.48 -31.50
CA MET A 213 8.12 5.83 -32.18
C MET A 213 9.15 6.85 -32.69
N ARG A 214 8.71 8.03 -33.16
CA ARG A 214 9.60 9.13 -33.55
C ARG A 214 10.41 9.67 -32.37
N ARG A 215 9.83 9.68 -31.22
CA ARG A 215 10.48 10.12 -29.98
C ARG A 215 11.75 9.31 -29.68
N ARG A 216 11.80 8.03 -30.04
CA ARG A 216 12.97 7.16 -29.87
C ARG A 216 14.09 7.41 -30.87
N ASN A 217 13.76 7.81 -32.09
CA ASN A 217 14.74 8.03 -33.15
C ASN A 217 15.48 9.37 -33.03
N THR A 218 15.03 10.27 -32.20
CA THR A 218 15.73 11.50 -31.84
C THR A 218 16.68 11.23 -30.67
N VAL A 219 17.96 11.16 -30.96
CA VAL A 219 19.10 10.76 -30.10
C VAL A 219 19.23 11.53 -28.77
N PHE A 220 18.35 12.46 -28.45
CA PHE A 220 18.42 13.35 -27.29
C PHE A 220 17.14 13.45 -26.47
N ILE A 221 16.30 12.45 -26.47
CA ILE A 221 15.21 12.48 -25.53
C ILE A 221 15.70 11.80 -24.26
N ASN A 222 16.10 12.64 -23.29
CA ASN A 222 16.00 12.29 -21.89
C ASN A 222 14.53 12.04 -21.56
N VAL A 223 14.01 10.85 -21.91
CA VAL A 223 12.76 10.38 -21.33
C VAL A 223 13.10 10.23 -19.87
N ARG A 224 12.69 11.20 -19.08
CA ARG A 224 12.94 11.17 -17.64
C ARG A 224 12.20 9.95 -17.11
N GLU A 225 12.88 9.16 -16.33
CA GLU A 225 12.19 8.27 -15.39
C GLU A 225 11.05 9.08 -14.78
N ARG A 226 9.83 8.51 -14.70
CA ARG A 226 8.60 9.15 -14.20
C ARG A 226 7.80 9.98 -15.21
N GLU A 227 8.09 9.93 -16.47
CA GLU A 227 7.30 10.62 -17.47
C GLU A 227 6.26 9.67 -18.08
N ALA A 228 4.98 10.05 -18.01
CA ALA A 228 3.91 9.41 -18.77
C ALA A 228 3.77 10.14 -20.11
N ALA A 229 3.86 9.42 -21.22
CA ALA A 229 3.59 9.96 -22.55
C ALA A 229 2.44 9.21 -23.20
N TYR A 230 1.66 9.89 -24.05
CA TYR A 230 0.56 9.26 -24.76
C TYR A 230 0.45 9.77 -26.20
N GLN A 231 0.00 8.87 -27.06
CA GLN A 231 -0.26 9.15 -28.47
C GLN A 231 -1.73 8.85 -28.78
N GLY A 232 -2.35 9.69 -29.63
CA GLY A 232 -3.75 9.56 -30.01
C GLY A 232 -4.68 10.46 -29.22
N GLU A 233 -5.98 10.19 -29.27
CA GLU A 233 -6.99 11.00 -28.59
C GLU A 233 -7.29 10.45 -27.20
N TRP A 234 -6.71 11.11 -26.21
CA TRP A 234 -6.91 10.82 -24.80
C TRP A 234 -7.48 12.05 -24.10
N LYS A 235 -8.18 11.82 -23.00
CA LYS A 235 -8.63 12.84 -22.07
C LYS A 235 -7.86 12.69 -20.77
N VAL A 236 -7.17 13.74 -20.37
CA VAL A 236 -6.47 13.79 -19.09
C VAL A 236 -7.45 14.23 -18.03
N GLU A 237 -7.92 13.29 -17.24
CA GLU A 237 -8.78 13.54 -16.08
C GLU A 237 -7.94 13.79 -14.82
N PRO A 238 -8.51 14.30 -13.73
CA PRO A 238 -7.76 14.53 -12.50
C PRO A 238 -7.06 13.26 -11.98
N GLU A 239 -7.72 12.11 -12.03
CA GLU A 239 -7.21 10.85 -11.47
C GLU A 239 -6.64 9.89 -12.52
N ALA A 240 -6.99 10.01 -13.79
CA ALA A 240 -6.64 9.03 -14.80
C ALA A 240 -6.43 9.64 -16.19
N LEU A 241 -5.70 8.92 -17.03
CA LEU A 241 -5.64 9.09 -18.47
C LEU A 241 -6.70 8.19 -19.12
N LEU A 242 -7.68 8.77 -19.79
CA LEU A 242 -8.84 8.10 -20.38
C LEU A 242 -8.71 8.06 -21.90
N MET A 243 -8.80 6.87 -22.51
CA MET A 243 -8.82 6.76 -23.97
C MET A 243 -10.15 7.28 -24.52
N ALA A 244 -10.12 8.38 -25.29
CA ALA A 244 -11.33 9.10 -25.72
C ALA A 244 -12.06 8.44 -26.91
N LYS A 245 -11.35 7.74 -27.79
CA LYS A 245 -11.93 7.07 -28.97
C LYS A 245 -11.43 5.63 -29.10
N ASN A 246 -12.20 4.80 -29.81
CA ASN A 246 -11.81 3.44 -30.11
C ASN A 246 -10.51 3.40 -30.94
N ASN A 247 -9.61 2.53 -30.51
CA ASN A 247 -8.34 2.33 -31.16
C ASN A 247 -8.53 1.66 -32.53
N LYS A 248 -7.90 2.23 -33.56
CA LYS A 248 -7.77 1.61 -34.87
C LYS A 248 -6.30 1.26 -35.11
N GLY A 249 -5.92 0.08 -34.66
CA GLY A 249 -4.52 -0.34 -34.61
C GLY A 249 -3.80 0.25 -33.38
N ARG A 250 -2.46 0.39 -33.44
CA ARG A 250 -1.63 0.92 -32.34
C ARG A 250 -1.53 2.46 -32.33
N SER A 251 -2.54 3.17 -32.87
CA SER A 251 -2.51 4.63 -32.97
C SER A 251 -2.81 5.33 -31.64
N TYR A 252 -3.32 4.61 -30.67
CA TYR A 252 -3.65 5.12 -29.33
C TYR A 252 -2.94 4.28 -28.28
N GLN A 253 -1.91 4.83 -27.70
CA GLN A 253 -1.10 4.13 -26.68
C GLN A 253 -0.59 5.10 -25.63
N ALA A 254 -0.42 4.62 -24.41
CA ALA A 254 0.30 5.32 -23.36
C ALA A 254 1.63 4.60 -23.10
N SER A 255 2.67 5.35 -22.80
CA SER A 255 4.02 4.86 -22.55
C SER A 255 4.56 5.43 -21.27
N PHE A 256 5.27 4.57 -20.50
CA PHE A 256 5.87 4.91 -19.22
C PHE A 256 7.29 4.34 -19.15
N VAL A 257 8.26 5.18 -18.82
CA VAL A 257 9.65 4.77 -18.65
C VAL A 257 9.94 4.56 -17.16
N TYR A 258 10.46 3.39 -16.83
CA TYR A 258 10.63 2.96 -15.47
C TYR A 258 11.87 2.10 -15.25
N ARG A 259 12.32 2.03 -13.99
CA ARG A 259 13.21 0.99 -13.45
C ARG A 259 12.43 0.11 -12.51
N GLY A 260 12.67 -1.20 -12.55
CA GLY A 260 12.07 -2.12 -11.60
C GLY A 260 11.94 -3.53 -12.12
N ALA A 261 12.01 -4.48 -11.20
CA ALA A 261 11.81 -5.89 -11.50
C ALA A 261 10.33 -6.26 -11.64
N ARG A 262 9.42 -5.48 -11.05
CA ARG A 262 7.99 -5.74 -11.13
C ARG A 262 7.21 -4.48 -11.47
N VAL A 263 6.22 -4.63 -12.32
CA VAL A 263 5.31 -3.56 -12.72
C VAL A 263 3.88 -3.94 -12.42
N LEU A 264 3.22 -3.11 -11.65
CA LEU A 264 1.78 -3.14 -11.44
C LEU A 264 1.18 -1.87 -12.05
N ALA A 265 -0.03 -2.00 -12.60
CA ALA A 265 -0.78 -0.84 -13.07
C ALA A 265 -2.18 -0.82 -12.49
N LEU A 266 -2.61 0.33 -12.03
CA LEU A 266 -3.99 0.61 -11.67
C LEU A 266 -4.75 0.97 -12.93
N LEU A 267 -5.58 0.03 -13.40
CA LEU A 267 -6.34 0.16 -14.65
C LEU A 267 -7.84 0.08 -14.36
N GLY A 268 -8.63 0.79 -15.15
CA GLY A 268 -10.09 0.74 -15.14
C GLY A 268 -10.67 0.40 -16.51
N PRO A 269 -11.75 -0.40 -16.57
CA PRO A 269 -12.33 -0.84 -17.85
C PRO A 269 -13.22 0.24 -18.49
N GLY A 270 -13.51 1.34 -17.77
CA GLY A 270 -14.60 2.23 -18.13
C GLY A 270 -15.95 1.53 -17.98
N ALA A 271 -16.83 1.67 -18.99
CA ALA A 271 -18.20 1.14 -18.91
C ALA A 271 -18.31 -0.39 -19.09
N ARG A 272 -17.28 -1.06 -19.61
CA ARG A 272 -17.30 -2.50 -19.93
C ARG A 272 -15.92 -3.11 -19.84
N THR A 273 -15.87 -4.38 -19.45
CA THR A 273 -14.63 -5.19 -19.55
C THR A 273 -14.01 -5.08 -20.92
N GLN A 274 -12.70 -4.86 -20.94
CA GLN A 274 -11.92 -4.76 -22.17
C GLN A 274 -10.49 -5.27 -22.00
N ARG A 275 -9.83 -5.56 -23.13
CA ARG A 275 -8.41 -5.91 -23.15
C ARG A 275 -7.57 -4.66 -23.18
N PHE A 276 -6.48 -4.69 -22.45
CA PHE A 276 -5.37 -3.76 -22.56
C PHE A 276 -4.17 -4.56 -23.04
N HIS A 277 -3.68 -4.28 -24.25
CA HIS A 277 -2.45 -4.89 -24.74
C HIS A 277 -1.27 -4.25 -24.05
N ILE A 278 -0.32 -5.09 -23.64
CA ILE A 278 0.85 -4.68 -22.85
C ILE A 278 2.12 -5.07 -23.63
N LEU A 279 2.98 -4.09 -23.86
CA LEU A 279 4.29 -4.33 -24.47
C LEU A 279 5.38 -3.76 -23.55
N GLN A 280 6.55 -4.36 -23.60
CA GLN A 280 7.77 -3.82 -23.01
C GLN A 280 8.83 -3.68 -24.09
N ASP A 281 9.46 -2.50 -24.19
CA ASP A 281 10.49 -2.21 -25.18
C ASP A 281 10.03 -2.57 -26.61
N GLU A 282 8.76 -2.19 -26.95
CA GLU A 282 8.06 -2.44 -28.22
C GLU A 282 7.79 -3.92 -28.55
N ARG A 283 8.01 -4.82 -27.62
CA ARG A 283 7.80 -6.26 -27.80
C ARG A 283 6.69 -6.74 -26.89
N TRP A 284 5.98 -7.76 -27.33
CA TRP A 284 5.06 -8.50 -26.48
C TRP A 284 5.82 -9.10 -25.28
N ILE A 285 5.15 -9.11 -24.12
CA ILE A 285 5.73 -9.69 -22.91
C ILE A 285 6.00 -11.18 -23.14
N ARG A 286 7.17 -11.65 -22.75
CA ARG A 286 7.48 -13.07 -22.80
C ARG A 286 6.82 -13.80 -21.63
N PRO A 287 6.41 -15.07 -21.80
CA PRO A 287 5.78 -15.84 -20.72
C PRO A 287 6.57 -15.85 -19.41
N GLU A 288 7.90 -15.94 -19.49
CA GLU A 288 8.79 -15.92 -18.31
C GLU A 288 8.82 -14.56 -17.57
N HIS A 289 8.43 -13.48 -18.26
CA HIS A 289 8.37 -12.12 -17.68
C HIS A 289 6.92 -11.67 -17.41
N ALA A 290 5.94 -12.54 -17.64
CA ALA A 290 4.54 -12.20 -17.43
C ALA A 290 4.18 -12.07 -15.95
N GLY A 291 3.54 -10.98 -15.58
CA GLY A 291 2.84 -10.85 -14.31
C GLY A 291 1.61 -11.77 -14.27
N ARG A 292 1.03 -11.94 -13.09
CA ARG A 292 -0.08 -12.90 -12.86
C ARG A 292 -1.35 -12.60 -13.66
N ASP A 293 -1.58 -11.33 -14.02
CA ASP A 293 -2.77 -10.92 -14.75
C ASP A 293 -2.58 -10.93 -16.28
N ILE A 294 -1.34 -11.12 -16.78
CA ILE A 294 -1.06 -11.20 -18.22
C ILE A 294 -1.56 -12.51 -18.79
N ARG A 295 -2.18 -12.39 -19.93
CA ARG A 295 -2.63 -13.48 -20.81
C ARG A 295 -2.05 -13.29 -22.21
N PHE A 296 -2.11 -14.35 -23.00
CA PHE A 296 -1.66 -14.36 -24.40
C PHE A 296 -2.81 -14.84 -25.29
N ASP A 297 -2.96 -14.22 -26.45
CA ASP A 297 -3.88 -14.72 -27.50
C ASP A 297 -3.20 -15.78 -28.38
N GLU A 298 -3.91 -16.19 -29.43
CA GLU A 298 -3.42 -17.22 -30.38
C GLU A 298 -2.20 -16.75 -31.18
N GLU A 299 -2.06 -15.47 -31.39
CA GLU A 299 -0.94 -14.82 -32.07
C GLU A 299 0.26 -14.56 -31.13
N GLY A 300 0.11 -14.82 -29.82
CA GLY A 300 1.13 -14.59 -28.79
C GLY A 300 1.19 -13.13 -28.33
N GLU A 301 0.19 -12.32 -28.62
CA GLU A 301 0.11 -10.95 -28.13
C GLU A 301 -0.27 -10.93 -26.65
N SER A 302 0.51 -10.22 -25.83
CA SER A 302 0.27 -10.11 -24.39
C SER A 302 -0.78 -9.05 -24.07
N PHE A 303 -1.73 -9.41 -23.23
CA PHE A 303 -2.79 -8.51 -22.78
C PHE A 303 -3.22 -8.80 -21.34
N VAL A 304 -3.88 -7.82 -20.73
CA VAL A 304 -4.64 -7.98 -19.49
C VAL A 304 -6.12 -7.75 -19.77
N GLU A 305 -6.99 -8.58 -19.18
CA GLU A 305 -8.44 -8.38 -19.21
C GLU A 305 -8.84 -7.53 -18.02
N VAL A 306 -9.21 -6.28 -18.29
CA VAL A 306 -9.60 -5.30 -17.27
C VAL A 306 -11.10 -5.33 -17.13
N ASP A 307 -11.59 -5.81 -15.98
CA ASP A 307 -13.00 -6.02 -15.65
C ASP A 307 -13.51 -5.08 -14.55
N GLU A 308 -12.61 -4.57 -13.71
CA GLU A 308 -12.90 -3.61 -12.66
C GLU A 308 -11.68 -2.71 -12.41
N PRO A 309 -11.85 -1.50 -11.82
CA PRO A 309 -10.72 -0.69 -11.39
C PRO A 309 -9.96 -1.40 -10.27
N ARG A 310 -8.72 -1.81 -10.54
CA ARG A 310 -7.83 -2.44 -9.56
C ARG A 310 -6.38 -2.43 -10.03
N MET A 311 -5.50 -2.80 -9.12
CA MET A 311 -4.10 -3.08 -9.44
C MET A 311 -3.98 -4.41 -10.21
N TYR A 312 -3.31 -4.39 -11.35
CA TYR A 312 -3.00 -5.52 -12.21
C TYR A 312 -1.49 -5.77 -12.23
N ASP A 313 -1.08 -7.00 -12.01
CA ASP A 313 0.32 -7.46 -12.02
C ASP A 313 0.73 -7.77 -13.46
N LEU A 314 1.50 -6.88 -14.08
CA LEU A 314 1.76 -6.89 -15.51
C LEU A 314 3.10 -7.53 -15.89
N ILE A 315 4.19 -7.18 -15.20
CA ILE A 315 5.54 -7.56 -15.63
C ILE A 315 6.38 -8.00 -14.44
N ARG A 316 7.24 -9.00 -14.70
CA ARG A 316 8.27 -9.50 -13.79
C ARG A 316 9.59 -9.63 -14.53
N ASN A 317 10.44 -8.63 -14.40
CA ASN A 317 11.79 -8.65 -14.95
C ASN A 317 12.77 -9.39 -14.03
N PRO A 318 13.85 -9.99 -14.57
CA PRO A 318 14.90 -10.60 -13.77
C PRO A 318 15.81 -9.56 -13.10
N THR A 319 15.80 -8.33 -13.59
CA THR A 319 16.66 -7.21 -13.14
C THR A 319 15.85 -5.92 -12.99
N ASP A 320 16.46 -4.93 -12.33
CA ASP A 320 15.88 -3.59 -12.12
C ASP A 320 16.33 -2.60 -13.24
N ASP A 321 16.48 -3.08 -14.47
CA ASP A 321 16.94 -2.26 -15.58
C ASP A 321 15.90 -1.23 -16.01
N LEU A 322 16.36 -0.27 -16.84
CA LEU A 322 15.50 0.75 -17.43
C LEU A 322 14.71 0.14 -18.58
N HIS A 323 13.40 0.22 -18.52
CA HIS A 323 12.46 -0.28 -19.52
C HIS A 323 11.40 0.77 -19.87
N GLU A 324 10.71 0.55 -20.99
CA GLU A 324 9.52 1.30 -21.34
C GLU A 324 8.34 0.35 -21.53
N ILE A 325 7.26 0.58 -20.78
CA ILE A 325 6.00 -0.16 -20.93
C ILE A 325 5.02 0.64 -21.79
N PHE A 326 4.34 -0.04 -22.70
CA PHE A 326 3.25 0.50 -23.50
C PHE A 326 1.94 -0.16 -23.08
N ILE A 327 0.93 0.65 -22.85
CA ILE A 327 -0.42 0.24 -22.47
C ILE A 327 -1.38 0.72 -23.54
N VAL A 328 -2.09 -0.23 -24.16
CA VAL A 328 -2.95 -0.03 -25.32
C VAL A 328 -4.35 -0.56 -25.06
N PRO A 329 -5.29 0.24 -24.53
CA PRO A 329 -6.68 -0.19 -24.37
C PRO A 329 -7.30 -0.51 -25.73
N SER A 330 -8.15 -1.54 -25.80
CA SER A 330 -8.79 -1.97 -27.05
C SER A 330 -9.99 -1.10 -27.45
N ARG A 331 -10.55 -0.36 -26.50
CA ARG A 331 -11.77 0.46 -26.70
C ARG A 331 -11.69 1.78 -25.92
N ALA A 332 -12.47 2.76 -26.40
CA ALA A 332 -12.71 4.00 -25.68
C ALA A 332 -13.23 3.73 -24.26
N GLY A 333 -12.87 4.59 -23.34
CA GLY A 333 -13.22 4.49 -21.91
C GLY A 333 -12.23 3.69 -21.09
N GLY A 334 -11.20 3.07 -21.69
CA GLY A 334 -10.12 2.47 -20.91
C GLY A 334 -9.34 3.52 -20.12
N GLU A 335 -9.12 3.26 -18.82
CA GLU A 335 -8.54 4.18 -17.86
C GLU A 335 -7.21 3.67 -17.34
N ILE A 336 -6.22 4.56 -17.29
CA ILE A 336 -4.92 4.32 -16.67
C ILE A 336 -4.77 5.34 -15.55
N TYR A 337 -4.67 4.89 -14.30
CA TYR A 337 -4.56 5.75 -13.12
C TYR A 337 -3.11 5.97 -12.72
N GLU A 338 -2.40 4.87 -12.47
CA GLU A 338 -1.00 4.89 -12.06
C GLU A 338 -0.29 3.59 -12.39
N LEU A 339 1.03 3.65 -12.41
CA LEU A 339 1.91 2.48 -12.43
C LEU A 339 2.81 2.51 -11.20
N ASP A 340 2.86 1.36 -10.52
CA ASP A 340 3.73 1.11 -9.38
C ASP A 340 4.83 0.12 -9.76
N PHE A 341 6.00 0.32 -9.17
CA PHE A 341 7.18 -0.50 -9.44
C PHE A 341 7.76 -1.04 -8.14
N SER A 342 8.37 -2.22 -8.21
CA SER A 342 9.20 -2.70 -7.11
C SER A 342 10.53 -3.22 -7.63
N ASP A 343 11.54 -3.11 -6.77
CA ASP A 343 12.84 -3.71 -7.01
C ASP A 343 12.80 -5.24 -6.90
N ARG A 344 13.90 -5.86 -7.25
CA ARG A 344 14.08 -7.32 -7.24
C ARG A 344 13.86 -7.94 -5.87
N CYS A 345 14.26 -7.28 -4.79
CA CYS A 345 14.14 -7.84 -3.44
C CYS A 345 12.68 -7.92 -2.97
N LEU A 346 11.87 -6.96 -3.35
CA LEU A 346 10.45 -6.89 -2.98
C LEU A 346 9.52 -7.55 -4.01
N ALA A 347 10.05 -7.93 -5.18
CA ALA A 347 9.23 -8.49 -6.27
C ALA A 347 8.53 -9.80 -5.90
N GLY A 348 9.08 -10.58 -4.97
CA GLY A 348 8.51 -11.85 -4.49
C GLY A 348 7.46 -11.71 -3.39
N ALA A 349 7.33 -10.53 -2.77
CA ALA A 349 6.48 -10.31 -1.60
C ALA A 349 4.98 -10.10 -1.92
N LEU A 350 4.55 -10.27 -3.17
CA LEU A 350 3.16 -10.07 -3.62
C LEU A 350 2.51 -11.35 -4.09
#